data_7f75553c2a7c56f7d4e19ad75426052d
#
_entry.id   7f75553c2a7c56f7d4e19ad75426052d
#
_cell.length_a   1.000
_cell.length_b   1.000
_cell.length_c   1.000
_cell.angle_alpha   90.00
_cell.angle_beta   90.00
_cell.angle_gamma   90.00
#
_symmetry.space_group_name_H-M   'P 1'
#
loop_
_entity.id
_entity.type
_entity.pdbx_description
1 polymer ?
#
loop_
_entity_poly.entity_id
_entity_poly.type
_entity_poly.pdbx_seq_one_letter_code
_entity_poly.pdbx_strand_id
1 'polypeptide(L)'
;MNKTMRLLTAALMSAALAWTAAAQQPAPTRVIGFMTDFGVKDDAVGICKAVMEGIVPGARVIDITHQSEPYNIAMGARFLAGSAPYFPRDAVFVVVIDPGVGSTRKAIIAKSKTGQFFVVPDNGLLTLVADRDGIAEAHEITNPAWMIGSGISSTFHGRDIFSPAGAHLARGDDFRQAGPALDVAKLVRLELKNATIDEKGLHGEVIATDGPFGSLVFNVPAETFARLGYKLGDQVPVTFAGKSYIFPFVKTFSDVPVGKELFYIDSRGRLGLAINRGDFSAVYKLGAGAELTIPKK
;
A
#
# COMPACT_ATOMS: atom_id res chain seq x y z
N MET A 1 33.71 -63.30 11.56
CA MET A 1 33.45 -61.87 11.47
C MET A 1 33.48 -61.30 12.91
N ASN A 2 34.57 -60.56 13.22
CA ASN A 2 34.89 -60.13 14.57
C ASN A 2 33.88 -59.11 15.12
N LYS A 3 33.59 -59.11 16.45
CA LYS A 3 32.69 -58.16 17.16
C LYS A 3 33.03 -56.71 16.86
N THR A 4 34.29 -56.38 16.65
CA THR A 4 34.81 -55.05 16.27
C THR A 4 34.37 -54.61 14.87
N MET A 5 34.23 -55.54 13.93
CA MET A 5 33.80 -55.23 12.55
C MET A 5 32.27 -54.98 12.49
N ARG A 6 31.47 -55.56 13.39
CA ARG A 6 30.03 -55.30 13.50
C ARG A 6 29.72 -53.97 14.18
N LEU A 7 30.58 -53.48 15.09
CA LEU A 7 30.44 -52.16 15.72
C LEU A 7 30.80 -51.00 14.76
N LEU A 8 31.79 -51.22 13.90
CA LEU A 8 32.17 -50.23 12.90
C LEU A 8 31.12 -50.09 11.79
N THR A 9 30.50 -51.18 11.36
CA THR A 9 29.40 -51.13 10.38
C THR A 9 28.13 -50.48 10.93
N ALA A 10 27.82 -50.70 12.19
CA ALA A 10 26.66 -50.05 12.85
C ALA A 10 26.88 -48.53 13.06
N ALA A 11 28.11 -48.11 13.39
CA ALA A 11 28.45 -46.69 13.54
C ALA A 11 28.45 -45.92 12.20
N LEU A 12 28.90 -46.56 11.10
CA LEU A 12 28.86 -45.99 9.77
C LEU A 12 27.45 -45.88 9.19
N MET A 13 26.55 -46.80 9.47
CA MET A 13 25.13 -46.71 9.09
C MET A 13 24.39 -45.64 9.88
N SER A 14 24.70 -45.44 11.14
CA SER A 14 24.12 -44.37 11.96
C SER A 14 24.58 -42.98 11.54
N ALA A 15 25.82 -42.81 11.08
CA ALA A 15 26.35 -41.56 10.55
C ALA A 15 25.78 -41.23 9.16
N ALA A 16 25.49 -42.22 8.32
CA ALA A 16 24.86 -42.01 7.00
C ALA A 16 23.39 -41.64 7.13
N LEU A 17 22.65 -42.15 8.13
CA LEU A 17 21.26 -41.75 8.41
C LEU A 17 21.15 -40.33 9.02
N ALA A 18 22.15 -39.89 9.76
CA ALA A 18 22.18 -38.51 10.30
C ALA A 18 22.44 -37.46 9.24
N TRP A 19 23.05 -37.78 8.10
CA TRP A 19 23.33 -36.84 7.02
C TRP A 19 22.16 -36.64 6.05
N THR A 20 21.16 -37.53 6.04
CA THR A 20 19.97 -37.38 5.18
C THR A 20 18.86 -36.57 5.83
N ALA A 21 18.99 -36.20 7.11
CA ALA A 21 18.03 -35.38 7.85
C ALA A 21 18.44 -33.91 7.99
N ALA A 22 19.33 -33.40 7.14
CA ALA A 22 19.35 -31.96 6.91
C ALA A 22 18.05 -31.60 6.19
N ALA A 23 16.98 -31.40 6.99
CA ALA A 23 15.72 -30.89 6.53
C ALA A 23 16.05 -29.66 5.69
N GLN A 24 15.81 -29.74 4.39
CA GLN A 24 15.91 -28.61 3.49
C GLN A 24 15.05 -27.51 4.10
N GLN A 25 15.67 -26.47 4.66
CA GLN A 25 14.91 -25.34 5.16
C GLN A 25 14.03 -24.86 4.00
N PRO A 26 12.72 -24.75 4.21
CA PRO A 26 11.85 -24.26 3.17
C PRO A 26 12.43 -22.93 2.66
N ALA A 27 12.46 -22.74 1.34
CA ALA A 27 12.91 -21.50 0.75
C ALA A 27 12.21 -20.32 1.46
N PRO A 28 12.93 -19.23 1.80
CA PRO A 28 12.34 -18.12 2.51
C PRO A 28 11.14 -17.61 1.71
N THR A 29 9.97 -17.62 2.35
CA THR A 29 8.74 -17.10 1.74
C THR A 29 8.83 -15.58 1.63
N ARG A 30 8.30 -15.01 0.55
CA ARG A 30 8.19 -13.57 0.40
C ARG A 30 7.23 -12.99 1.44
N VAL A 31 7.51 -11.77 1.90
CA VAL A 31 6.62 -11.04 2.79
C VAL A 31 5.37 -10.60 2.01
N ILE A 32 4.19 -10.77 2.61
CA ILE A 32 2.93 -10.27 2.08
C ILE A 32 2.58 -8.97 2.82
N GLY A 33 2.49 -7.85 2.10
CA GLY A 33 1.85 -6.63 2.59
C GLY A 33 0.34 -6.72 2.33
N PHE A 34 -0.49 -6.70 3.37
CA PHE A 34 -1.94 -6.87 3.23
C PHE A 34 -2.68 -5.57 3.55
N MET A 35 -3.56 -5.14 2.65
CA MET A 35 -4.35 -3.92 2.82
C MET A 35 -5.76 -4.11 2.25
N THR A 36 -6.76 -3.66 3.00
CA THR A 36 -8.18 -3.68 2.58
C THR A 36 -8.93 -2.48 3.15
N ASP A 37 -10.18 -2.32 2.73
CA ASP A 37 -11.17 -1.44 3.35
C ASP A 37 -12.25 -2.23 4.14
N PHE A 38 -11.96 -3.47 4.52
CA PHE A 38 -12.93 -4.36 5.19
C PHE A 38 -13.23 -3.96 6.63
N GLY A 39 -12.37 -3.13 7.23
CA GLY A 39 -12.40 -2.88 8.67
C GLY A 39 -11.78 -4.03 9.48
N VAL A 40 -11.95 -3.95 10.80
CA VAL A 40 -11.41 -4.94 11.75
C VAL A 40 -12.47 -5.42 12.75
N LYS A 41 -13.76 -5.17 12.46
CA LYS A 41 -14.86 -5.51 13.37
C LYS A 41 -15.41 -6.92 13.14
N ASP A 42 -15.22 -7.48 11.94
CA ASP A 42 -15.68 -8.81 11.58
C ASP A 42 -14.49 -9.73 11.24
N ASP A 43 -14.80 -10.91 10.72
CA ASP A 43 -13.86 -11.99 10.47
C ASP A 43 -13.19 -11.94 9.07
N ALA A 44 -13.56 -10.99 8.21
CA ALA A 44 -13.13 -10.97 6.81
C ALA A 44 -11.60 -10.96 6.65
N VAL A 45 -10.90 -10.10 7.39
CA VAL A 45 -9.43 -10.03 7.39
C VAL A 45 -8.81 -11.33 7.90
N GLY A 46 -9.37 -11.88 8.99
CA GLY A 46 -8.93 -13.14 9.57
C GLY A 46 -9.07 -14.31 8.60
N ILE A 47 -10.19 -14.42 7.92
CA ILE A 47 -10.45 -15.45 6.90
C ILE A 47 -9.44 -15.33 5.74
N CYS A 48 -9.20 -14.13 5.22
CA CYS A 48 -8.20 -13.92 4.16
C CYS A 48 -6.81 -14.41 4.58
N LYS A 49 -6.37 -14.09 5.80
CA LYS A 49 -5.09 -14.55 6.34
C LYS A 49 -5.06 -16.07 6.54
N ALA A 50 -6.16 -16.67 7.00
CA ALA A 50 -6.26 -18.12 7.16
C ALA A 50 -6.14 -18.84 5.80
N VAL A 51 -6.71 -18.28 4.72
CA VAL A 51 -6.51 -18.80 3.37
C VAL A 51 -5.05 -18.72 2.94
N MET A 52 -4.38 -17.58 3.19
CA MET A 52 -2.94 -17.43 2.90
C MET A 52 -2.10 -18.45 3.66
N GLU A 53 -2.35 -18.63 4.97
CA GLU A 53 -1.68 -19.60 5.83
C GLU A 53 -1.92 -21.04 5.39
N GLY A 54 -3.14 -21.37 4.93
CA GLY A 54 -3.47 -22.71 4.43
C GLY A 54 -2.72 -23.10 3.15
N ILE A 55 -2.37 -22.11 2.31
CA ILE A 55 -1.59 -22.34 1.06
C ILE A 55 -0.09 -22.30 1.35
N VAL A 56 0.36 -21.41 2.24
CA VAL A 56 1.76 -21.22 2.62
C VAL A 56 1.87 -21.18 4.14
N PRO A 57 2.02 -22.32 4.80
CA PRO A 57 2.22 -22.38 6.24
C PRO A 57 3.42 -21.53 6.68
N GLY A 58 3.20 -20.65 7.68
CA GLY A 58 4.19 -19.69 8.14
C GLY A 58 4.27 -18.43 7.25
N ALA A 59 3.25 -18.12 6.46
CA ALA A 59 3.19 -16.91 5.64
C ALA A 59 3.41 -15.65 6.49
N ARG A 60 4.39 -14.83 6.12
CA ARG A 60 4.68 -13.57 6.80
C ARG A 60 3.77 -12.47 6.25
N VAL A 61 2.62 -12.28 6.89
CA VAL A 61 1.65 -11.23 6.51
C VAL A 61 1.85 -10.02 7.41
N ILE A 62 2.10 -8.86 6.80
CA ILE A 62 2.18 -7.55 7.47
C ILE A 62 0.98 -6.73 7.04
N ASP A 63 0.12 -6.37 7.99
CA ASP A 63 -1.00 -5.49 7.71
C ASP A 63 -0.50 -4.06 7.47
N ILE A 64 -0.86 -3.48 6.34
CA ILE A 64 -0.65 -2.07 6.06
C ILE A 64 -1.76 -1.28 6.74
N THR A 65 -3.00 -1.58 6.40
CA THR A 65 -4.22 -1.13 7.08
C THR A 65 -5.42 -1.90 6.56
N HIS A 66 -6.46 -2.03 7.40
CA HIS A 66 -7.77 -2.54 7.00
C HIS A 66 -8.87 -1.51 7.29
N GLN A 67 -8.48 -0.31 7.68
CA GLN A 67 -9.36 0.80 8.04
C GLN A 67 -9.23 1.99 7.07
N SER A 68 -8.86 1.74 5.81
CA SER A 68 -9.03 2.75 4.77
C SER A 68 -10.51 3.08 4.61
N GLU A 69 -10.78 4.31 4.21
CA GLU A 69 -12.13 4.73 3.91
C GLU A 69 -12.77 3.79 2.87
N PRO A 70 -13.96 3.23 3.15
CA PRO A 70 -14.60 2.29 2.25
C PRO A 70 -14.74 2.83 0.83
N TYR A 71 -14.40 2.00 -0.16
CA TYR A 71 -14.50 2.30 -1.59
C TYR A 71 -13.53 3.38 -2.11
N ASN A 72 -12.68 3.98 -1.25
CA ASN A 72 -11.76 5.04 -1.64
C ASN A 72 -10.48 4.48 -2.28
N ILE A 73 -10.56 4.18 -3.58
CA ILE A 73 -9.44 3.62 -4.36
C ILE A 73 -8.25 4.59 -4.37
N ALA A 74 -8.49 5.90 -4.43
CA ALA A 74 -7.42 6.92 -4.45
C ALA A 74 -6.63 6.94 -3.12
N MET A 75 -7.30 6.79 -1.97
CA MET A 75 -6.64 6.65 -0.68
C MET A 75 -5.81 5.36 -0.63
N GLY A 76 -6.37 4.24 -1.09
CA GLY A 76 -5.66 2.97 -1.18
C GLY A 76 -4.41 3.04 -2.06
N ALA A 77 -4.51 3.67 -3.24
CA ALA A 77 -3.36 3.88 -4.13
C ALA A 77 -2.25 4.71 -3.45
N ARG A 78 -2.62 5.74 -2.67
CA ARG A 78 -1.66 6.55 -1.89
C ARG A 78 -0.99 5.76 -0.77
N PHE A 79 -1.76 4.96 -0.02
CA PHE A 79 -1.21 4.12 1.04
C PHE A 79 -0.29 3.04 0.46
N LEU A 80 -0.69 2.38 -0.62
CA LEU A 80 0.13 1.38 -1.30
C LEU A 80 1.45 1.98 -1.80
N ALA A 81 1.38 3.08 -2.54
CA ALA A 81 2.58 3.75 -3.05
C ALA A 81 3.47 4.28 -1.92
N GLY A 82 2.87 4.77 -0.82
CA GLY A 82 3.61 5.25 0.34
C GLY A 82 4.27 4.16 1.17
N SER A 83 3.71 2.95 1.19
CA SER A 83 4.20 1.83 2.00
C SER A 83 5.20 0.94 1.25
N ALA A 84 4.98 0.72 -0.05
CA ALA A 84 5.77 -0.22 -0.86
C ALA A 84 7.31 0.01 -0.79
N PRO A 85 7.86 1.24 -0.73
CA PRO A 85 9.30 1.46 -0.62
C PRO A 85 9.95 0.89 0.64
N TYR A 86 9.18 0.64 1.70
CA TYR A 86 9.69 0.11 2.98
C TYR A 86 9.63 -1.41 3.07
N PHE A 87 9.08 -2.08 2.05
CA PHE A 87 9.02 -3.53 1.96
C PHE A 87 10.20 -4.08 1.12
N PRO A 88 10.56 -5.37 1.30
CA PRO A 88 11.55 -6.02 0.45
C PRO A 88 11.24 -5.90 -1.05
N ARG A 89 12.29 -5.95 -1.88
CA ARG A 89 12.15 -5.82 -3.35
C ARG A 89 11.31 -6.92 -4.00
N ASP A 90 11.21 -8.07 -3.38
CA ASP A 90 10.43 -9.22 -3.84
C ASP A 90 9.11 -9.39 -3.07
N ALA A 91 8.72 -8.42 -2.25
CA ALA A 91 7.48 -8.46 -1.49
C ALA A 91 6.25 -8.58 -2.40
N VAL A 92 5.22 -9.21 -1.86
CA VAL A 92 3.90 -9.38 -2.48
C VAL A 92 2.92 -8.47 -1.76
N PHE A 93 2.21 -7.62 -2.49
CA PHE A 93 1.15 -6.78 -1.95
C PHE A 93 -0.21 -7.36 -2.35
N VAL A 94 -1.01 -7.74 -1.39
CA VAL A 94 -2.42 -8.10 -1.58
C VAL A 94 -3.25 -6.91 -1.13
N VAL A 95 -3.86 -6.19 -2.09
CA VAL A 95 -4.61 -4.97 -1.81
C VAL A 95 -6.01 -5.07 -2.37
N VAL A 96 -7.00 -5.02 -1.48
CA VAL A 96 -8.41 -5.21 -1.85
C VAL A 96 -9.23 -4.02 -1.37
N ILE A 97 -9.33 -3.00 -2.20
CA ILE A 97 -10.30 -1.90 -2.13
C ILE A 97 -11.05 -1.98 -3.44
N ASP A 98 -12.23 -2.62 -3.40
CA ASP A 98 -12.85 -3.16 -4.59
C ASP A 98 -14.36 -2.90 -4.67
N PRO A 99 -14.77 -1.65 -4.95
CA PRO A 99 -16.20 -1.34 -5.17
C PRO A 99 -16.80 -2.08 -6.37
N GLY A 100 -15.96 -2.69 -7.22
CA GLY A 100 -16.36 -3.47 -8.39
C GLY A 100 -16.36 -4.99 -8.19
N VAL A 101 -16.35 -5.48 -6.94
CA VAL A 101 -16.38 -6.93 -6.67
C VAL A 101 -17.57 -7.60 -7.38
N GLY A 102 -17.34 -8.75 -8.04
CA GLY A 102 -18.39 -9.47 -8.78
C GLY A 102 -18.77 -8.86 -10.13
N SER A 103 -18.19 -7.74 -10.55
CA SER A 103 -18.39 -7.14 -11.87
C SER A 103 -17.39 -7.70 -12.91
N THR A 104 -17.34 -7.07 -14.09
CA THR A 104 -16.39 -7.41 -15.16
C THR A 104 -14.97 -6.87 -14.94
N ARG A 105 -14.69 -6.15 -13.81
CA ARG A 105 -13.35 -5.69 -13.50
C ARG A 105 -12.41 -6.89 -13.32
N LYS A 106 -11.20 -6.79 -13.88
CA LYS A 106 -10.21 -7.86 -13.81
C LYS A 106 -9.59 -7.96 -12.43
N ALA A 107 -9.31 -9.19 -11.98
CA ALA A 107 -8.39 -9.45 -10.89
C ALA A 107 -7.01 -9.68 -11.50
N ILE A 108 -5.96 -9.01 -11.03
CA ILE A 108 -4.66 -9.03 -11.67
C ILE A 108 -3.51 -9.28 -10.69
N ILE A 109 -2.45 -9.85 -11.25
CA ILE A 109 -1.11 -9.79 -10.67
C ILE A 109 -0.27 -8.89 -11.56
N ALA A 110 0.36 -7.88 -10.97
CA ALA A 110 1.32 -7.03 -11.65
C ALA A 110 2.68 -7.12 -10.97
N LYS A 111 3.77 -7.09 -11.76
CA LYS A 111 5.15 -7.00 -11.28
C LYS A 111 5.70 -5.63 -11.64
N SER A 112 6.20 -4.89 -10.65
CA SER A 112 6.89 -3.62 -10.90
C SER A 112 8.27 -3.85 -11.51
N LYS A 113 8.84 -2.83 -12.15
CA LYS A 113 10.22 -2.87 -12.63
C LYS A 113 11.25 -2.96 -11.50
N THR A 114 10.85 -2.60 -10.27
CA THR A 114 11.67 -2.74 -9.06
C THR A 114 11.65 -4.14 -8.46
N GLY A 115 10.73 -5.03 -8.92
CA GLY A 115 10.67 -6.45 -8.57
C GLY A 115 9.52 -6.87 -7.65
N GLN A 116 8.79 -5.93 -7.06
CA GLN A 116 7.64 -6.20 -6.18
C GLN A 116 6.43 -6.68 -6.97
N PHE A 117 5.58 -7.49 -6.33
CA PHE A 117 4.36 -8.04 -6.90
C PHE A 117 3.13 -7.40 -6.26
N PHE A 118 2.09 -7.19 -7.06
CA PHE A 118 0.84 -6.58 -6.64
C PHE A 118 -0.33 -7.42 -7.11
N VAL A 119 -1.12 -7.92 -6.17
CA VAL A 119 -2.33 -8.71 -6.37
C VAL A 119 -3.51 -7.82 -6.02
N VAL A 120 -4.19 -7.30 -7.04
CA VAL A 120 -5.16 -6.21 -6.89
C VAL A 120 -6.31 -6.32 -7.89
N PRO A 121 -7.46 -5.70 -7.63
CA PRO A 121 -8.42 -5.39 -8.68
C PRO A 121 -7.84 -4.36 -9.65
N ASP A 122 -8.04 -4.54 -10.95
CA ASP A 122 -7.67 -3.56 -11.98
C ASP A 122 -8.70 -2.43 -12.01
N ASN A 123 -8.56 -1.50 -11.05
CA ASN A 123 -9.49 -0.38 -10.83
C ASN A 123 -8.77 0.95 -10.55
N GLY A 124 -7.45 1.00 -10.81
CA GLY A 124 -6.63 2.18 -10.61
C GLY A 124 -5.78 2.18 -9.33
N LEU A 125 -5.88 1.16 -8.47
CA LEU A 125 -5.03 1.04 -7.26
C LEU A 125 -3.53 1.11 -7.57
N LEU A 126 -3.09 0.66 -8.76
CA LEU A 126 -1.69 0.67 -9.17
C LEU A 126 -1.20 2.00 -9.73
N THR A 127 -2.07 2.99 -9.91
CA THR A 127 -1.71 4.26 -10.60
C THR A 127 -0.42 4.87 -10.08
N LEU A 128 -0.32 5.12 -8.78
CA LEU A 128 0.85 5.78 -8.18
C LEU A 128 2.09 4.89 -8.11
N VAL A 129 1.92 3.58 -7.97
CA VAL A 129 3.02 2.61 -8.07
C VAL A 129 3.56 2.57 -9.50
N ALA A 130 2.67 2.54 -10.48
CA ALA A 130 3.06 2.54 -11.89
C ALA A 130 3.80 3.83 -12.30
N ASP A 131 3.41 4.98 -11.74
CA ASP A 131 4.08 6.27 -11.97
C ASP A 131 5.49 6.30 -11.37
N ARG A 132 5.66 5.78 -10.15
CA ARG A 132 6.94 5.79 -9.46
C ARG A 132 7.91 4.70 -9.96
N ASP A 133 7.42 3.47 -10.05
CA ASP A 133 8.27 2.28 -10.25
C ASP A 133 8.17 1.69 -11.65
N GLY A 134 7.12 2.04 -12.40
CA GLY A 134 6.74 1.38 -13.64
C GLY A 134 6.25 -0.06 -13.40
N ILE A 135 5.41 -0.56 -14.31
CA ILE A 135 4.99 -1.97 -14.33
C ILE A 135 5.76 -2.69 -15.43
N ALA A 136 6.38 -3.82 -15.10
CA ALA A 136 7.13 -4.64 -16.04
C ALA A 136 6.23 -5.63 -16.77
N GLU A 137 5.29 -6.25 -16.05
CA GLU A 137 4.45 -7.34 -16.57
C GLU A 137 3.17 -7.42 -15.73
N ALA A 138 2.06 -7.80 -16.35
CA ALA A 138 0.79 -8.03 -15.64
C ALA A 138 0.04 -9.21 -16.24
N HIS A 139 -0.65 -9.98 -15.41
CA HIS A 139 -1.46 -11.13 -15.78
C HIS A 139 -2.84 -11.06 -15.10
N GLU A 140 -3.87 -11.48 -15.84
CA GLU A 140 -5.20 -11.65 -15.25
C GLU A 140 -5.23 -12.95 -14.45
N ILE A 141 -5.88 -12.95 -13.28
CA ILE A 141 -6.06 -14.15 -12.47
C ILE A 141 -7.32 -14.86 -12.98
N THR A 142 -7.14 -15.89 -13.79
CA THR A 142 -8.24 -16.70 -14.37
C THR A 142 -8.07 -18.19 -14.11
N ASN A 143 -6.88 -18.63 -13.71
CA ASN A 143 -6.60 -20.02 -13.41
C ASN A 143 -7.20 -20.43 -12.05
N PRO A 144 -8.16 -21.38 -12.00
CA PRO A 144 -8.76 -21.85 -10.75
C PRO A 144 -7.76 -22.39 -9.73
N ALA A 145 -6.60 -22.89 -10.17
CA ALA A 145 -5.54 -23.37 -9.28
C ALA A 145 -4.87 -22.23 -8.46
N TRP A 146 -5.08 -20.98 -8.86
CA TRP A 146 -4.61 -19.77 -8.17
C TRP A 146 -5.69 -19.12 -7.30
N MET A 147 -6.84 -19.76 -7.17
CA MET A 147 -8.01 -19.31 -6.41
C MET A 147 -8.33 -20.33 -5.31
N ILE A 148 -9.35 -20.08 -4.49
CA ILE A 148 -9.75 -20.99 -3.41
C ILE A 148 -10.31 -22.33 -3.92
N GLY A 149 -10.45 -22.50 -5.22
CA GLY A 149 -11.03 -23.69 -5.88
C GLY A 149 -12.35 -23.39 -6.56
N SER A 150 -13.35 -24.28 -6.43
CA SER A 150 -14.69 -24.07 -6.99
C SER A 150 -15.57 -23.24 -6.07
N GLY A 151 -16.52 -22.49 -6.62
CA GLY A 151 -17.51 -21.74 -5.83
C GLY A 151 -17.03 -20.34 -5.44
N ILE A 152 -16.40 -19.63 -6.38
CA ILE A 152 -16.02 -18.21 -6.19
C ILE A 152 -17.27 -17.38 -5.87
N SER A 153 -17.26 -16.72 -4.70
CA SER A 153 -18.33 -15.81 -4.29
C SER A 153 -18.32 -14.55 -5.14
N SER A 154 -19.49 -14.05 -5.50
CA SER A 154 -19.62 -12.76 -6.19
C SER A 154 -19.33 -11.53 -5.28
N THR A 155 -19.18 -11.74 -3.98
CA THR A 155 -19.04 -10.66 -3.00
C THR A 155 -17.78 -10.72 -2.14
N PHE A 156 -16.94 -11.77 -2.27
CA PHE A 156 -15.76 -11.91 -1.42
C PHE A 156 -14.52 -12.37 -2.19
N HIS A 157 -14.16 -11.64 -3.25
CA HIS A 157 -12.94 -11.92 -4.03
C HIS A 157 -11.65 -11.74 -3.22
N GLY A 158 -11.67 -10.99 -2.12
CA GLY A 158 -10.57 -10.92 -1.14
C GLY A 158 -10.15 -12.30 -0.67
N ARG A 159 -11.11 -13.11 -0.24
CA ARG A 159 -10.93 -14.49 0.20
C ARG A 159 -10.64 -15.44 -0.97
N ASP A 160 -11.41 -15.34 -2.05
CA ASP A 160 -11.50 -16.40 -3.06
C ASP A 160 -10.45 -16.27 -4.17
N ILE A 161 -9.97 -15.04 -4.46
CA ILE A 161 -9.07 -14.76 -5.58
C ILE A 161 -7.77 -14.11 -5.09
N PHE A 162 -7.85 -12.96 -4.39
CA PHE A 162 -6.66 -12.16 -4.10
C PHE A 162 -5.76 -12.79 -3.04
N SER A 163 -6.33 -13.32 -1.96
CA SER A 163 -5.55 -13.98 -0.90
C SER A 163 -4.84 -15.26 -1.38
N PRO A 164 -5.51 -16.19 -2.11
CA PRO A 164 -4.84 -17.36 -2.68
C PRO A 164 -3.72 -16.97 -3.63
N ALA A 165 -3.98 -16.04 -4.56
CA ALA A 165 -2.97 -15.60 -5.54
C ALA A 165 -1.76 -14.95 -4.85
N GLY A 166 -1.98 -14.15 -3.79
CA GLY A 166 -0.91 -13.60 -2.97
C GLY A 166 -0.07 -14.67 -2.28
N ALA A 167 -0.70 -15.71 -1.75
CA ALA A 167 -0.01 -16.84 -1.13
C ALA A 167 0.83 -17.63 -2.13
N HIS A 168 0.29 -17.93 -3.33
CA HIS A 168 1.07 -18.57 -4.40
C HIS A 168 2.34 -17.79 -4.75
N LEU A 169 2.21 -16.47 -4.86
CA LEU A 169 3.38 -15.60 -5.10
C LEU A 169 4.37 -15.61 -3.93
N ALA A 170 3.88 -15.60 -2.69
CA ALA A 170 4.74 -15.66 -1.50
C ALA A 170 5.52 -16.96 -1.43
N ARG A 171 4.93 -18.08 -1.88
CA ARG A 171 5.59 -19.38 -2.01
C ARG A 171 6.66 -19.38 -3.10
N GLY A 172 6.58 -18.48 -4.07
CA GLY A 172 7.52 -18.39 -5.17
C GLY A 172 7.02 -18.96 -6.51
N ASP A 173 5.74 -19.27 -6.62
CA ASP A 173 5.13 -19.77 -7.85
C ASP A 173 5.27 -18.75 -8.98
N ASP A 174 5.39 -19.24 -10.22
CA ASP A 174 5.47 -18.37 -11.39
C ASP A 174 4.10 -17.76 -11.72
N PHE A 175 3.97 -16.46 -11.50
CA PHE A 175 2.72 -15.70 -11.65
C PHE A 175 2.14 -15.72 -13.07
N ARG A 176 2.95 -16.10 -14.09
CA ARG A 176 2.47 -16.29 -15.45
C ARG A 176 1.46 -17.43 -15.56
N GLN A 177 1.50 -18.35 -14.61
CA GLN A 177 0.54 -19.46 -14.53
C GLN A 177 -0.83 -19.03 -13.97
N ALA A 178 -0.96 -17.83 -13.41
CA ALA A 178 -2.23 -17.32 -12.89
C ALA A 178 -3.26 -17.04 -14.00
N GLY A 179 -2.80 -16.78 -15.24
CA GLY A 179 -3.65 -16.55 -16.39
C GLY A 179 -2.97 -15.74 -17.51
N PRO A 180 -3.74 -15.23 -18.48
CA PRO A 180 -3.20 -14.57 -19.65
C PRO A 180 -2.48 -13.25 -19.30
N ALA A 181 -1.46 -12.93 -20.10
CA ALA A 181 -0.77 -11.65 -20.02
C ALA A 181 -1.70 -10.50 -20.42
N LEU A 182 -1.52 -9.38 -19.77
CA LEU A 182 -2.25 -8.14 -20.03
C LEU A 182 -1.31 -7.08 -20.63
N ASP A 183 -1.86 -6.25 -21.49
CA ASP A 183 -1.20 -5.04 -21.95
C ASP A 183 -1.11 -4.02 -20.79
N VAL A 184 0.09 -3.82 -20.28
CA VAL A 184 0.36 -2.89 -19.15
C VAL A 184 -0.13 -1.46 -19.45
N ALA A 185 -0.12 -1.04 -20.72
CA ALA A 185 -0.57 0.29 -21.10
C ALA A 185 -2.11 0.45 -20.99
N LYS A 186 -2.85 -0.66 -20.89
CA LYS A 186 -4.32 -0.68 -20.77
C LYS A 186 -4.82 -0.93 -19.35
N LEU A 187 -3.93 -1.05 -18.36
CA LEU A 187 -4.33 -1.13 -16.97
C LEU A 187 -5.07 0.14 -16.57
N VAL A 188 -6.12 -0.03 -15.77
CA VAL A 188 -6.96 1.08 -15.33
C VAL A 188 -6.13 2.08 -14.53
N ARG A 189 -6.32 3.37 -14.82
CA ARG A 189 -5.62 4.47 -14.16
C ARG A 189 -6.63 5.41 -13.52
N LEU A 190 -6.30 5.91 -12.32
CA LEU A 190 -7.04 6.99 -11.67
C LEU A 190 -6.67 8.34 -12.29
N GLU A 191 -7.68 9.15 -12.53
CA GLU A 191 -7.48 10.58 -12.76
C GLU A 191 -7.30 11.29 -11.40
N LEU A 192 -6.05 11.58 -11.05
CA LEU A 192 -5.73 12.28 -9.81
C LEU A 192 -5.53 13.75 -10.11
N LYS A 193 -6.25 14.62 -9.39
CA LYS A 193 -6.03 16.04 -9.48
C LYS A 193 -4.64 16.40 -8.95
N ASN A 194 -3.89 17.16 -9.72
CA ASN A 194 -2.62 17.75 -9.31
C ASN A 194 -2.83 19.21 -8.89
N ALA A 195 -2.03 19.68 -7.94
CA ALA A 195 -1.98 21.09 -7.62
C ALA A 195 -1.49 21.89 -8.82
N THR A 196 -2.07 23.07 -9.03
CA THR A 196 -1.71 23.98 -10.14
C THR A 196 -1.21 25.31 -9.60
N ILE A 197 -0.40 26.03 -10.39
CA ILE A 197 0.05 27.39 -10.08
C ILE A 197 -0.31 28.28 -11.25
N ASP A 198 -1.03 29.37 -10.97
CA ASP A 198 -1.36 30.41 -11.92
C ASP A 198 -0.93 31.81 -11.42
N GLU A 199 -1.52 32.89 -11.96
CA GLU A 199 -1.24 34.25 -11.55
C GLU A 199 -1.69 34.55 -10.11
N LYS A 200 -2.74 33.90 -9.63
CA LYS A 200 -3.29 34.06 -8.26
C LYS A 200 -2.50 33.28 -7.21
N GLY A 201 -1.71 32.32 -7.63
CA GLY A 201 -0.91 31.47 -6.74
C GLY A 201 -1.09 29.99 -6.98
N LEU A 202 -0.91 29.20 -5.92
CA LEU A 202 -1.08 27.75 -5.92
C LEU A 202 -2.53 27.41 -5.54
N HIS A 203 -3.11 26.49 -6.30
CA HIS A 203 -4.40 25.86 -6.04
C HIS A 203 -4.17 24.39 -5.75
N GLY A 204 -4.66 23.96 -4.60
CA GLY A 204 -4.57 22.57 -4.15
C GLY A 204 -5.83 22.12 -3.45
N GLU A 205 -5.90 20.82 -3.15
CA GLU A 205 -7.00 20.22 -2.38
C GLU A 205 -6.49 19.27 -1.32
N VAL A 206 -7.26 19.08 -0.26
CA VAL A 206 -7.04 18.07 0.77
C VAL A 206 -7.26 16.69 0.16
N ILE A 207 -6.26 15.84 0.23
CA ILE A 207 -6.32 14.46 -0.27
C ILE A 207 -6.45 13.42 0.83
N ALA A 208 -6.14 13.78 2.06
CA ALA A 208 -6.27 12.93 3.22
C ALA A 208 -6.27 13.76 4.50
N THR A 209 -6.84 13.19 5.55
CA THR A 209 -6.66 13.62 6.92
C THR A 209 -5.81 12.58 7.63
N ASP A 210 -4.72 12.99 8.28
CA ASP A 210 -3.85 12.11 9.05
C ASP A 210 -4.57 11.70 10.34
N GLY A 211 -5.17 10.54 10.33
CA GLY A 211 -5.81 10.02 11.55
C GLY A 211 -4.75 9.41 12.48
N PRO A 212 -4.84 9.53 13.79
CA PRO A 212 -5.87 10.18 14.60
C PRO A 212 -5.58 11.67 14.92
N PHE A 213 -4.62 12.28 14.23
CA PHE A 213 -4.10 13.61 14.59
C PHE A 213 -4.86 14.77 13.93
N GLY A 214 -5.71 14.49 12.92
CA GLY A 214 -6.49 15.49 12.22
C GLY A 214 -5.68 16.48 11.37
N SER A 215 -4.42 16.20 11.09
CA SER A 215 -3.61 17.01 10.16
C SER A 215 -4.09 16.82 8.73
N LEU A 216 -4.16 17.89 7.96
CA LEU A 216 -4.55 17.84 6.55
C LEU A 216 -3.33 17.59 5.67
N VAL A 217 -3.46 16.68 4.71
CA VAL A 217 -2.46 16.42 3.67
C VAL A 217 -3.03 16.88 2.33
N PHE A 218 -2.24 17.66 1.59
CA PHE A 218 -2.67 18.22 0.30
C PHE A 218 -2.06 17.47 -0.89
N ASN A 219 -2.69 17.60 -2.05
CA ASN A 219 -2.14 17.14 -3.34
C ASN A 219 -0.97 18.01 -3.85
N VAL A 220 -0.31 18.72 -2.95
CA VAL A 220 0.76 19.69 -3.24
C VAL A 220 2.11 19.07 -2.87
N PRO A 221 2.93 18.65 -3.86
CA PRO A 221 4.30 18.23 -3.61
C PRO A 221 5.17 19.38 -3.06
N ALA A 222 6.20 19.04 -2.28
CA ALA A 222 7.12 20.02 -1.68
C ALA A 222 7.78 20.92 -2.73
N GLU A 223 8.19 20.34 -3.87
CA GLU A 223 8.77 21.07 -4.99
C GLU A 223 7.79 22.05 -5.66
N THR A 224 6.50 21.71 -5.71
CA THR A 224 5.45 22.60 -6.21
C THR A 224 5.23 23.77 -5.26
N PHE A 225 5.17 23.50 -3.94
CA PHE A 225 5.08 24.56 -2.93
C PHE A 225 6.31 25.48 -2.93
N ALA A 226 7.51 24.95 -3.08
CA ALA A 226 8.76 25.72 -3.13
C ALA A 226 8.78 26.77 -4.27
N ARG A 227 8.06 26.51 -5.36
CA ARG A 227 7.94 27.47 -6.50
C ARG A 227 7.20 28.75 -6.14
N LEU A 228 6.47 28.79 -5.02
CA LEU A 228 5.85 30.01 -4.50
C LEU A 228 6.86 30.96 -3.84
N GLY A 229 8.07 30.51 -3.50
CA GLY A 229 9.14 31.29 -2.91
C GLY A 229 9.16 31.30 -1.37
N TYR A 230 8.23 30.65 -0.69
CA TYR A 230 8.22 30.56 0.77
C TYR A 230 9.35 29.66 1.30
N LYS A 231 9.93 30.06 2.45
CA LYS A 231 11.00 29.37 3.17
C LYS A 231 10.56 29.06 4.61
N LEU A 232 11.25 28.13 5.25
CA LEU A 232 11.05 27.86 6.68
C LEU A 232 11.17 29.15 7.50
N GLY A 233 10.20 29.38 8.39
CA GLY A 233 10.04 30.59 9.18
C GLY A 233 9.12 31.65 8.58
N ASP A 234 8.76 31.56 7.30
CA ASP A 234 7.84 32.52 6.69
C ASP A 234 6.40 32.33 7.17
N GLN A 235 5.67 33.44 7.22
CA GLN A 235 4.23 33.45 7.41
C GLN A 235 3.55 33.27 6.05
N VAL A 236 2.77 32.21 5.88
CA VAL A 236 2.15 31.83 4.61
C VAL A 236 0.66 32.17 4.64
N PRO A 237 0.21 33.12 3.81
CA PRO A 237 -1.21 33.36 3.62
C PRO A 237 -1.87 32.18 2.90
N VAL A 238 -3.07 31.81 3.35
CA VAL A 238 -3.85 30.76 2.72
C VAL A 238 -5.33 31.10 2.79
N THR A 239 -6.04 30.77 1.72
CA THR A 239 -7.50 30.90 1.67
C THR A 239 -8.12 29.52 1.49
N PHE A 240 -9.05 29.16 2.37
CA PHE A 240 -9.92 27.99 2.28
C PHE A 240 -11.29 28.28 2.88
N ALA A 241 -12.32 27.58 2.41
CA ALA A 241 -13.71 27.79 2.85
C ALA A 241 -14.14 29.28 2.81
N GLY A 242 -13.64 30.06 1.83
CA GLY A 242 -13.95 31.49 1.66
C GLY A 242 -13.31 32.43 2.70
N LYS A 243 -12.40 31.95 3.55
CA LYS A 243 -11.71 32.74 4.58
C LYS A 243 -10.20 32.68 4.39
N SER A 244 -9.54 33.81 4.69
CA SER A 244 -8.08 33.91 4.63
C SER A 244 -7.46 33.81 6.02
N TYR A 245 -6.35 33.09 6.08
CA TYR A 245 -5.57 32.84 7.30
C TYR A 245 -4.09 33.06 6.99
N ILE A 246 -3.27 33.16 8.03
CA ILE A 246 -1.81 33.22 7.91
C ILE A 246 -1.24 32.24 8.93
N PHE A 247 -0.44 31.26 8.46
CA PHE A 247 0.18 30.27 9.32
C PHE A 247 1.69 30.21 9.03
N PRO A 248 2.53 29.92 10.04
CA PRO A 248 3.96 29.77 9.85
C PRO A 248 4.28 28.48 9.07
N PHE A 249 5.22 28.55 8.14
CA PHE A 249 5.82 27.37 7.51
C PHE A 249 7.04 26.95 8.29
N VAL A 250 6.98 25.80 8.92
CA VAL A 250 8.01 25.32 9.85
C VAL A 250 8.46 23.90 9.52
N LYS A 251 9.55 23.47 10.14
CA LYS A 251 10.12 22.14 9.90
C LYS A 251 9.38 21.04 10.65
N THR A 252 8.95 21.34 11.88
CA THR A 252 8.32 20.35 12.77
C THR A 252 7.24 20.98 13.64
N PHE A 253 6.36 20.15 14.21
CA PHE A 253 5.26 20.57 15.07
C PHE A 253 5.74 21.40 16.29
N SER A 254 6.91 21.05 16.86
CA SER A 254 7.44 21.73 18.05
C SER A 254 7.98 23.15 17.78
N ASP A 255 8.07 23.57 16.53
CA ASP A 255 8.52 24.92 16.17
C ASP A 255 7.45 25.99 16.44
N VAL A 256 6.23 25.56 16.79
CA VAL A 256 5.15 26.44 17.24
C VAL A 256 4.65 25.99 18.62
N PRO A 257 4.06 26.91 19.42
CA PRO A 257 3.44 26.54 20.69
C PRO A 257 2.32 25.50 20.54
N VAL A 258 2.06 24.72 21.59
CA VAL A 258 0.90 23.80 21.66
C VAL A 258 -0.39 24.56 21.36
N GLY A 259 -1.25 23.98 20.54
CA GLY A 259 -2.51 24.57 20.10
C GLY A 259 -2.39 25.59 18.96
N LYS A 260 -1.18 25.78 18.38
CA LYS A 260 -0.97 26.68 17.23
C LYS A 260 -0.87 25.93 15.93
N GLU A 261 -1.37 26.58 14.89
CA GLU A 261 -1.38 26.09 13.52
C GLU A 261 -0.02 26.21 12.87
N LEU A 262 0.25 25.33 11.89
CA LEU A 262 1.47 25.33 11.12
C LEU A 262 1.28 24.70 9.74
N PHE A 263 2.03 25.22 8.75
CA PHE A 263 2.37 24.49 7.52
C PHE A 263 3.66 23.70 7.71
N TYR A 264 3.72 22.52 7.13
CA TYR A 264 4.91 21.68 7.13
C TYR A 264 4.96 20.81 5.87
N ILE A 265 6.10 20.20 5.58
CA ILE A 265 6.20 19.14 4.59
C ILE A 265 6.19 17.81 5.34
N ASP A 266 5.24 16.95 4.99
CA ASP A 266 5.10 15.64 5.61
C ASP A 266 6.22 14.66 5.21
N SER A 267 6.26 13.48 5.85
CA SER A 267 7.27 12.45 5.59
C SER A 267 7.17 11.82 4.18
N ARG A 268 6.13 12.15 3.43
CA ARG A 268 5.93 11.71 2.04
C ARG A 268 6.17 12.83 1.03
N GLY A 269 6.74 13.96 1.49
CA GLY A 269 7.09 15.11 0.64
C GLY A 269 5.90 15.94 0.18
N ARG A 270 4.80 15.98 0.96
CA ARG A 270 3.60 16.77 0.65
C ARG A 270 3.38 17.88 1.64
N LEU A 271 2.78 18.98 1.17
CA LEU A 271 2.35 20.07 2.04
C LEU A 271 1.25 19.58 2.97
N GLY A 272 1.38 19.89 4.26
CA GLY A 272 0.40 19.63 5.29
C GLY A 272 0.04 20.87 6.10
N LEU A 273 -1.15 20.87 6.67
CA LEU A 273 -1.62 21.82 7.69
C LEU A 273 -1.96 21.07 8.97
N ALA A 274 -1.48 21.55 10.10
CA ALA A 274 -1.71 20.90 11.38
C ALA A 274 -1.89 21.93 12.52
N ILE A 275 -2.33 21.44 13.66
CA ILE A 275 -2.26 22.12 14.96
C ILE A 275 -1.31 21.31 15.84
N ASN A 276 -0.30 21.96 16.43
CA ASN A 276 0.57 21.29 17.38
C ASN A 276 -0.21 20.71 18.55
N ARG A 277 -0.27 19.37 18.65
CA ARG A 277 -1.10 18.59 19.61
C ARG A 277 -2.59 18.90 19.53
N GLY A 278 -3.12 19.24 18.33
CA GLY A 278 -4.53 19.49 18.08
C GLY A 278 -4.99 18.87 16.79
N ASP A 279 -6.30 18.93 16.54
CA ASP A 279 -6.97 18.41 15.36
C ASP A 279 -7.41 19.57 14.45
N PHE A 280 -6.66 19.78 13.35
CA PHE A 280 -6.94 20.85 12.40
C PHE A 280 -8.26 20.59 11.65
N SER A 281 -8.49 19.33 11.25
CA SER A 281 -9.70 18.92 10.53
C SER A 281 -10.97 19.24 11.34
N ALA A 282 -10.97 18.88 12.63
CA ALA A 282 -12.12 19.13 13.50
C ALA A 282 -12.33 20.63 13.77
N VAL A 283 -11.25 21.39 14.04
CA VAL A 283 -11.33 22.84 14.35
C VAL A 283 -11.84 23.63 13.15
N TYR A 284 -11.32 23.35 11.96
CA TYR A 284 -11.66 24.10 10.73
C TYR A 284 -12.79 23.45 9.92
N LYS A 285 -13.26 22.25 10.32
CA LYS A 285 -14.30 21.46 9.62
C LYS A 285 -13.93 21.19 8.17
N LEU A 286 -12.68 20.79 7.93
CA LEU A 286 -12.14 20.50 6.60
C LEU A 286 -11.78 19.01 6.50
N GLY A 287 -11.98 18.45 5.32
CA GLY A 287 -11.64 17.07 5.01
C GLY A 287 -11.28 16.91 3.53
N ALA A 288 -11.20 15.68 3.06
CA ALA A 288 -10.86 15.37 1.67
C ALA A 288 -11.75 16.15 0.68
N GLY A 289 -11.14 16.67 -0.38
CA GLY A 289 -11.79 17.50 -1.40
C GLY A 289 -11.89 18.99 -1.04
N ALA A 290 -11.53 19.41 0.19
CA ALA A 290 -11.50 20.84 0.51
C ALA A 290 -10.37 21.53 -0.25
N GLU A 291 -10.71 22.63 -0.93
CA GLU A 291 -9.76 23.38 -1.76
C GLU A 291 -9.05 24.47 -0.95
N LEU A 292 -7.81 24.77 -1.34
CA LEU A 292 -7.05 25.88 -0.83
C LEU A 292 -6.40 26.69 -1.95
N THR A 293 -6.12 27.96 -1.65
CA THR A 293 -5.29 28.84 -2.49
C THR A 293 -4.21 29.48 -1.63
N ILE A 294 -2.95 29.45 -2.12
CA ILE A 294 -1.80 30.08 -1.48
C ILE A 294 -1.19 31.07 -2.50
N PRO A 295 -1.13 32.40 -2.24
CA PRO A 295 -0.53 33.34 -3.17
C PRO A 295 0.98 33.11 -3.31
N LYS A 296 1.56 33.63 -4.39
CA LYS A 296 3.03 33.71 -4.49
C LYS A 296 3.56 34.71 -3.45
N LYS A 297 4.76 34.47 -2.98
CA LYS A 297 5.47 35.38 -2.08
C LYS A 297 5.92 36.64 -2.78
#